data_a4251a0a89ef5e3c572ee3767b58bc61
#
_entry.id   a4251a0a89ef5e3c572ee3767b58bc61
#
_cell.length_a   1.000
_cell.length_b   1.000
_cell.length_c   1.000
_cell.angle_alpha   90.00
_cell.angle_beta   90.00
_cell.angle_gamma   90.00
#
_symmetry.space_group_name_H-M   'P 1'
#
loop_
_entity.id
_entity.type
_entity.pdbx_description
1 polymer ?
#
loop_
_entity_poly.entity_id
_entity_poly.type
_entity_poly.pdbx_seq_one_letter_code
_entity_poly.pdbx_strand_id
1 'polypeptide(L)'
;LKIHHRGIRARGPELLALLEKVERVHGEVHPELHELRVLVSESLEDLEMHLQKEENVLFPYLYELYAAKEQGQRMAPMHCGTIANPIRVMKMEHEGEGNRYLHIIQLTNHFSVPQDGCASYRLLMQELEAFVDALFEHIHLENNLLFPRFEEIEREIVC
;
A
#
# COMPACT_ATOMS: atom_id res chain seq x y z
N LEU A 1 3.21 1.87 -11.55
CA LEU A 1 3.58 1.73 -10.14
C LEU A 1 4.17 3.01 -9.55
N LYS A 2 5.14 3.65 -10.18
CA LYS A 2 5.73 4.92 -9.68
C LYS A 2 4.68 6.01 -9.38
N ILE A 3 3.59 6.06 -10.14
CA ILE A 3 2.48 7.00 -9.92
C ILE A 3 1.75 6.65 -8.62
N HIS A 4 1.50 5.37 -8.36
CA HIS A 4 0.86 4.90 -7.13
C HIS A 4 1.74 5.19 -5.91
N HIS A 5 3.05 4.92 -5.97
CA HIS A 5 4.00 5.23 -4.89
C HIS A 5 4.03 6.72 -4.55
N ARG A 6 4.08 7.57 -5.57
CA ARG A 6 4.01 9.04 -5.40
C ARG A 6 2.69 9.46 -4.77
N GLY A 7 1.58 8.85 -5.19
CA GLY A 7 0.25 9.12 -4.65
C GLY A 7 0.16 8.78 -3.17
N ILE A 8 0.64 7.63 -2.75
CA ILE A 8 0.66 7.19 -1.34
C ILE A 8 1.52 8.16 -0.51
N ARG A 9 2.73 8.48 -0.96
CA ARG A 9 3.65 9.38 -0.25
C ARG A 9 3.14 10.81 -0.14
N ALA A 10 2.41 11.30 -1.14
CA ALA A 10 1.84 12.64 -1.12
C ALA A 10 0.58 12.72 -0.25
N ARG A 11 -0.35 11.78 -0.43
CA ARG A 11 -1.65 11.80 0.24
C ARG A 11 -1.61 11.30 1.68
N GLY A 12 -0.74 10.36 2.00
CA GLY A 12 -0.65 9.77 3.33
C GLY A 12 -0.42 10.81 4.43
N PRO A 13 0.63 11.63 4.37
CA PRO A 13 0.87 12.67 5.36
C PRO A 13 -0.24 13.72 5.45
N GLU A 14 -0.83 14.11 4.33
CA GLU A 14 -1.97 15.05 4.29
C GLU A 14 -3.21 14.46 4.98
N LEU A 15 -3.49 13.18 4.73
CA LEU A 15 -4.56 12.43 5.39
C LEU A 15 -4.35 12.36 6.90
N LEU A 16 -3.13 12.04 7.34
CA LEU A 16 -2.80 11.98 8.77
C LEU A 16 -2.94 13.33 9.45
N ALA A 17 -2.48 14.40 8.82
CA ALA A 17 -2.62 15.76 9.35
C ALA A 17 -4.10 16.18 9.50
N LEU A 18 -4.93 15.84 8.52
CA LEU A 18 -6.37 16.09 8.58
C LEU A 18 -7.04 15.28 9.69
N LEU A 19 -6.65 14.02 9.84
CA LEU A 19 -7.14 13.13 10.89
C LEU A 19 -6.79 13.64 12.30
N GLU A 20 -5.56 14.10 12.50
CA GLU A 20 -5.12 14.72 13.76
C GLU A 20 -5.95 15.97 14.09
N LYS A 21 -6.26 16.79 13.09
CA LYS A 21 -7.12 17.96 13.25
C LYS A 21 -8.53 17.57 13.68
N VAL A 22 -9.12 16.57 13.01
CA VAL A 22 -10.49 16.11 13.32
C VAL A 22 -10.57 15.44 14.69
N GLU A 23 -9.58 14.61 15.05
CA GLU A 23 -9.48 14.01 16.37
C GLU A 23 -9.41 15.08 17.48
N ARG A 24 -8.65 16.14 17.28
CA ARG A 24 -8.52 17.23 18.26
C ARG A 24 -9.85 17.93 18.54
N VAL A 25 -10.69 18.07 17.53
CA VAL A 25 -11.99 18.75 17.63
C VAL A 25 -13.11 17.80 18.09
N HIS A 26 -13.11 16.58 17.61
CA HIS A 26 -14.23 15.63 17.77
C HIS A 26 -13.89 14.41 18.62
N GLY A 27 -12.64 14.23 19.03
CA GLY A 27 -12.17 12.99 19.67
C GLY A 27 -12.81 12.69 21.03
N GLU A 28 -13.28 13.70 21.78
CA GLU A 28 -13.99 13.48 23.03
C GLU A 28 -15.37 12.81 22.82
N VAL A 29 -16.07 13.21 21.77
CA VAL A 29 -17.39 12.67 21.42
C VAL A 29 -17.27 11.41 20.56
N HIS A 30 -16.23 11.35 19.73
CA HIS A 30 -15.93 10.25 18.82
C HIS A 30 -14.56 9.63 19.14
N PRO A 31 -14.43 8.84 20.23
CA PRO A 31 -13.14 8.29 20.68
C PRO A 31 -12.51 7.30 19.68
N GLU A 32 -13.28 6.73 18.76
CA GLU A 32 -12.79 5.90 17.67
C GLU A 32 -11.81 6.61 16.74
N LEU A 33 -11.81 7.95 16.71
CA LEU A 33 -10.86 8.74 15.93
C LEU A 33 -9.42 8.57 16.43
N HIS A 34 -9.22 8.31 17.71
CA HIS A 34 -7.88 8.02 18.26
C HIS A 34 -7.33 6.72 17.70
N GLU A 35 -8.13 5.64 17.73
CA GLU A 35 -7.74 4.35 17.16
C GLU A 35 -7.49 4.48 15.65
N LEU A 36 -8.36 5.19 14.94
CA LEU A 36 -8.19 5.47 13.51
C LEU A 36 -6.86 6.16 13.22
N ARG A 37 -6.48 7.17 14.01
CA ARG A 37 -5.21 7.87 13.85
C ARG A 37 -4.00 6.94 14.06
N VAL A 38 -4.04 6.11 15.09
CA VAL A 38 -2.98 5.14 15.36
C VAL A 38 -2.83 4.16 14.19
N LEU A 39 -3.94 3.58 13.72
CA LEU A 39 -3.94 2.63 12.60
C LEU A 39 -3.41 3.26 11.31
N VAL A 40 -3.83 4.47 10.97
CA VAL A 40 -3.33 5.17 9.78
C VAL A 40 -1.85 5.53 9.91
N SER A 41 -1.41 6.00 11.07
CA SER A 41 0.01 6.32 11.31
C SER A 41 0.91 5.09 11.14
N GLU A 42 0.54 3.97 11.77
CA GLU A 42 1.28 2.71 11.64
C GLU A 42 1.28 2.20 10.20
N SER A 43 0.15 2.29 9.51
CA SER A 43 0.06 1.92 8.10
C SER A 43 1.01 2.72 7.22
N LEU A 44 1.09 4.03 7.40
CA LEU A 44 1.97 4.87 6.59
C LEU A 44 3.45 4.55 6.80
N GLU A 45 3.85 4.19 8.02
CA GLU A 45 5.21 3.75 8.32
C GLU A 45 5.52 2.41 7.64
N ASP A 46 4.62 1.43 7.76
CA ASP A 46 4.78 0.11 7.15
C ASP A 46 4.77 0.20 5.62
N LEU A 47 3.87 1.02 5.05
CA LEU A 47 3.82 1.26 3.60
C LEU A 47 5.10 1.89 3.08
N GLU A 48 5.68 2.87 3.77
CA GLU A 48 6.95 3.48 3.34
C GLU A 48 8.07 2.43 3.27
N MET A 49 8.19 1.57 4.30
CA MET A 49 9.17 0.47 4.28
C MET A 49 8.90 -0.53 3.15
N HIS A 50 7.63 -0.85 2.90
CA HIS A 50 7.20 -1.72 1.81
C HIS A 50 7.60 -1.14 0.44
N LEU A 51 7.27 0.12 0.19
CA LEU A 51 7.60 0.81 -1.07
C LEU A 51 9.13 0.88 -1.29
N GLN A 52 9.91 1.10 -0.23
CA GLN A 52 11.37 1.09 -0.32
C GLN A 52 11.92 -0.29 -0.70
N LYS A 53 11.37 -1.37 -0.18
CA LYS A 53 11.76 -2.74 -0.58
C LYS A 53 11.47 -3.00 -2.06
N GLU A 54 10.30 -2.56 -2.54
CA GLU A 54 9.97 -2.67 -3.96
C GLU A 54 10.94 -1.88 -4.84
N GLU A 55 11.19 -0.62 -4.49
CA GLU A 55 12.02 0.28 -5.28
C GLU A 55 13.50 -0.09 -5.27
N ASN A 56 14.02 -0.58 -4.15
CA ASN A 56 15.44 -0.85 -3.98
C ASN A 56 15.85 -2.30 -4.27
N VAL A 57 14.91 -3.24 -4.17
CA VAL A 57 15.21 -4.68 -4.32
C VAL A 57 14.43 -5.29 -5.47
N LEU A 58 13.10 -5.22 -5.42
CA LEU A 58 12.24 -5.95 -6.34
C LEU A 58 12.27 -5.37 -7.74
N PHE A 59 12.01 -4.08 -7.92
CA PHE A 59 11.93 -3.45 -9.24
C PHE A 59 13.25 -3.43 -10.00
N PRO A 60 14.42 -3.18 -9.40
CA PRO A 60 15.70 -3.31 -10.12
C PRO A 60 15.89 -4.70 -10.73
N TYR A 61 15.63 -5.75 -9.98
CA TYR A 61 15.70 -7.11 -10.48
C TYR A 61 14.71 -7.39 -11.62
N LEU A 62 13.50 -6.84 -11.52
CA LEU A 62 12.48 -6.95 -12.56
C LEU A 62 12.91 -6.28 -13.87
N TYR A 63 13.55 -5.11 -13.80
CA TYR A 63 14.10 -4.44 -14.97
C TYR A 63 15.21 -5.28 -15.63
N GLU A 64 16.07 -5.90 -14.83
CA GLU A 64 17.11 -6.81 -15.33
C GLU A 64 16.51 -8.03 -16.02
N LEU A 65 15.48 -8.64 -15.43
CA LEU A 65 14.75 -9.77 -16.02
C LEU A 65 14.14 -9.39 -17.38
N TYR A 66 13.49 -8.23 -17.47
CA TYR A 66 12.92 -7.77 -18.73
C TYR A 66 13.98 -7.51 -19.79
N ALA A 67 15.06 -6.83 -19.42
CA ALA A 67 16.16 -6.54 -20.35
C ALA A 67 16.81 -7.83 -20.87
N ALA A 68 17.05 -8.81 -20.00
CA ALA A 68 17.58 -10.11 -20.41
C ALA A 68 16.64 -10.86 -21.35
N LYS A 69 15.34 -10.85 -21.07
CA LYS A 69 14.34 -11.47 -21.95
C LYS A 69 14.32 -10.83 -23.33
N GLU A 70 14.33 -9.51 -23.42
CA GLU A 70 14.33 -8.80 -24.71
C GLU A 70 15.60 -9.09 -25.54
N GLN A 71 16.72 -9.29 -24.85
CA GLN A 71 18.00 -9.60 -25.50
C GLN A 71 18.20 -11.10 -25.75
N GLY A 72 17.25 -11.95 -25.35
CA GLY A 72 17.38 -13.41 -25.47
C GLY A 72 18.49 -13.99 -24.59
N GLN A 73 18.86 -13.30 -23.52
CA GLN A 73 19.92 -13.70 -22.59
C GLN A 73 19.36 -14.47 -21.40
N ARG A 74 20.21 -15.32 -20.82
CA ARG A 74 19.92 -15.97 -19.54
C ARG A 74 20.56 -15.19 -18.39
N MET A 75 19.94 -15.25 -17.22
CA MET A 75 20.43 -14.60 -16.02
C MET A 75 20.79 -15.61 -14.94
N ALA A 76 21.71 -15.21 -14.06
CA ALA A 76 21.92 -15.89 -12.79
C ALA A 76 20.74 -15.64 -11.84
N PRO A 77 20.44 -16.57 -10.92
CA PRO A 77 19.46 -16.34 -9.87
C PRO A 77 19.81 -15.11 -9.02
N MET A 78 18.79 -14.42 -8.48
CA MET A 78 19.06 -13.35 -7.53
C MET A 78 19.67 -13.93 -6.22
N HIS A 79 20.29 -13.07 -5.42
CA HIS A 79 20.99 -13.45 -4.19
C HIS A 79 20.13 -14.22 -3.16
N CYS A 80 18.81 -14.03 -3.17
CA CYS A 80 17.86 -14.76 -2.33
C CYS A 80 17.22 -15.98 -3.03
N GLY A 81 17.79 -16.42 -4.15
CA GLY A 81 17.43 -17.62 -4.91
C GLY A 81 16.42 -17.38 -6.01
N THR A 82 15.17 -17.12 -5.68
CA THR A 82 14.08 -16.88 -6.64
C THR A 82 13.29 -15.65 -6.24
N ILE A 83 12.74 -14.95 -7.24
CA ILE A 83 11.85 -13.80 -7.03
C ILE A 83 10.58 -14.19 -6.26
N ALA A 84 10.20 -15.46 -6.26
CA ALA A 84 9.06 -15.95 -5.48
C ALA A 84 9.21 -15.68 -3.98
N ASN A 85 10.44 -15.64 -3.45
CA ASN A 85 10.70 -15.34 -2.05
C ASN A 85 10.35 -13.89 -1.66
N PRO A 86 10.90 -12.84 -2.29
CA PRO A 86 10.48 -11.48 -2.01
C PRO A 86 9.02 -11.21 -2.38
N ILE A 87 8.50 -11.79 -3.44
CA ILE A 87 7.08 -11.66 -3.80
C ILE A 87 6.17 -12.20 -2.70
N ARG A 88 6.52 -13.34 -2.11
CA ARG A 88 5.75 -13.91 -0.99
C ARG A 88 5.72 -12.94 0.20
N VAL A 89 6.84 -12.32 0.53
CA VAL A 89 6.92 -11.31 1.60
C VAL A 89 6.04 -10.11 1.26
N MET A 90 6.09 -9.60 0.03
CA MET A 90 5.23 -8.50 -0.41
C MET A 90 3.75 -8.84 -0.29
N LYS A 91 3.34 -10.03 -0.70
CA LYS A 91 1.94 -10.50 -0.57
C LYS A 91 1.49 -10.62 0.89
N MET A 92 2.37 -11.05 1.80
CA MET A 92 2.07 -11.08 3.25
C MET A 92 1.89 -9.67 3.81
N GLU A 93 2.72 -8.72 3.42
CA GLU A 93 2.58 -7.32 3.80
C GLU A 93 1.28 -6.71 3.24
N HIS A 94 0.93 -7.02 1.99
CA HIS A 94 -0.34 -6.64 1.38
C HIS A 94 -1.56 -7.17 2.15
N GLU A 95 -1.51 -8.42 2.60
CA GLU A 95 -2.57 -9.03 3.42
C GLU A 95 -2.69 -8.31 4.77
N GLY A 96 -1.58 -8.01 5.42
CA GLY A 96 -1.56 -7.25 6.66
C GLY A 96 -2.19 -5.86 6.52
N GLU A 97 -1.81 -5.12 5.48
CA GLU A 97 -2.41 -3.82 5.18
C GLU A 97 -3.89 -3.93 4.79
N GLY A 98 -4.24 -4.92 3.99
CA GLY A 98 -5.64 -5.20 3.63
C GLY A 98 -6.50 -5.42 4.87
N ASN A 99 -6.06 -6.23 5.81
CA ASN A 99 -6.78 -6.49 7.06
C ASN A 99 -6.89 -5.24 7.94
N ARG A 100 -5.81 -4.44 8.02
CA ARG A 100 -5.82 -3.16 8.73
C ARG A 100 -6.87 -2.20 8.17
N TYR A 101 -6.95 -2.05 6.86
CA TYR A 101 -7.94 -1.17 6.22
C TYR A 101 -9.36 -1.72 6.24
N LEU A 102 -9.55 -3.03 6.24
CA LEU A 102 -10.86 -3.62 6.51
C LEU A 102 -11.35 -3.28 7.93
N HIS A 103 -10.45 -3.29 8.92
CA HIS A 103 -10.78 -2.83 10.27
C HIS A 103 -11.10 -1.33 10.30
N ILE A 104 -10.36 -0.51 9.58
CA ILE A 104 -10.64 0.93 9.43
C ILE A 104 -12.01 1.17 8.81
N ILE A 105 -12.40 0.41 7.79
CA ILE A 105 -13.72 0.49 7.18
C ILE A 105 -14.83 0.18 8.22
N GLN A 106 -14.65 -0.84 9.03
CA GLN A 106 -15.57 -1.18 10.11
C GLN A 106 -15.61 -0.09 11.18
N LEU A 107 -14.45 0.39 11.63
CA LEU A 107 -14.31 1.42 12.66
C LEU A 107 -14.98 2.73 12.28
N THR A 108 -14.96 3.09 11.01
CA THR A 108 -15.60 4.29 10.46
C THR A 108 -17.03 4.07 9.98
N ASN A 109 -17.58 2.89 10.20
CA ASN A 109 -18.89 2.51 9.67
C ASN A 109 -19.02 2.84 8.17
N HIS A 110 -18.11 2.31 7.36
CA HIS A 110 -18.02 2.55 5.92
C HIS A 110 -17.86 4.04 5.55
N PHE A 111 -16.91 4.72 6.22
CA PHE A 111 -16.61 6.15 5.99
C PHE A 111 -17.79 7.08 6.24
N SER A 112 -18.63 6.74 7.21
CA SER A 112 -19.77 7.54 7.59
C SER A 112 -19.36 8.80 8.37
N VAL A 113 -20.09 9.88 8.15
CA VAL A 113 -19.92 11.13 8.90
C VAL A 113 -21.03 11.23 9.93
N PRO A 114 -20.72 11.41 11.24
CA PRO A 114 -21.76 11.61 12.26
C PRO A 114 -22.51 12.92 12.04
N GLN A 115 -23.70 13.05 12.63
CA GLN A 115 -24.54 14.24 12.46
C GLN A 115 -23.85 15.54 12.93
N ASP A 116 -23.02 15.46 13.96
CA ASP A 116 -22.22 16.56 14.48
C ASP A 116 -20.90 16.79 13.72
N GLY A 117 -20.67 16.01 12.65
CA GLY A 117 -19.45 16.12 11.83
C GLY A 117 -19.35 17.44 11.07
N CYS A 118 -18.22 18.11 11.23
CA CYS A 118 -17.91 19.35 10.52
C CYS A 118 -17.45 19.10 9.08
N ALA A 119 -17.18 20.18 8.34
CA ALA A 119 -16.66 20.09 6.97
C ALA A 119 -15.34 19.30 6.89
N SER A 120 -14.44 19.49 7.86
CA SER A 120 -13.18 18.76 7.94
C SER A 120 -13.38 17.26 8.19
N TYR A 121 -14.38 16.89 8.98
CA TYR A 121 -14.74 15.48 9.21
C TYR A 121 -15.24 14.82 7.91
N ARG A 122 -16.10 15.53 7.17
CA ARG A 122 -16.56 15.07 5.83
C ARG A 122 -15.42 14.89 4.86
N LEU A 123 -14.52 15.86 4.80
CA LEU A 123 -13.34 15.78 3.94
C LEU A 123 -12.45 14.61 4.34
N LEU A 124 -12.22 14.39 5.63
CA LEU A 124 -11.47 13.25 6.14
C LEU A 124 -12.02 11.92 5.63
N MET A 125 -13.32 11.71 5.74
CA MET A 125 -13.94 10.45 5.31
C MET A 125 -13.83 10.26 3.78
N GLN A 126 -13.99 11.32 3.00
CA GLN A 126 -13.79 11.29 1.55
C GLN A 126 -12.35 10.94 1.16
N GLU A 127 -11.37 11.61 1.78
CA GLU A 127 -9.95 11.40 1.51
C GLU A 127 -9.49 10.01 1.98
N LEU A 128 -9.99 9.53 3.11
CA LEU A 128 -9.71 8.19 3.62
C LEU A 128 -10.24 7.12 2.67
N GLU A 129 -11.48 7.23 2.23
CA GLU A 129 -12.07 6.30 1.26
C GLU A 129 -11.28 6.27 -0.05
N ALA A 130 -10.93 7.43 -0.59
CA ALA A 130 -10.13 7.53 -1.81
C ALA A 130 -8.72 6.92 -1.63
N PHE A 131 -8.10 7.09 -0.48
CA PHE A 131 -6.81 6.48 -0.16
C PHE A 131 -6.90 4.95 -0.09
N VAL A 132 -7.92 4.43 0.55
CA VAL A 132 -8.17 2.97 0.65
C VAL A 132 -8.42 2.36 -0.71
N ASP A 133 -9.25 2.98 -1.54
CA ASP A 133 -9.53 2.51 -2.90
C ASP A 133 -8.26 2.47 -3.76
N ALA A 134 -7.45 3.53 -3.72
CA ALA A 134 -6.19 3.58 -4.44
C ALA A 134 -5.19 2.52 -3.96
N LEU A 135 -5.11 2.28 -2.65
CA LEU A 135 -4.24 1.25 -2.08
C LEU A 135 -4.69 -0.15 -2.49
N PHE A 136 -5.98 -0.45 -2.42
CA PHE A 136 -6.50 -1.75 -2.83
C PHE A 136 -6.33 -2.01 -4.32
N GLU A 137 -6.49 -0.99 -5.15
CA GLU A 137 -6.17 -1.10 -6.58
C GLU A 137 -4.69 -1.42 -6.82
N HIS A 138 -3.78 -0.74 -6.12
CA HIS A 138 -2.35 -0.99 -6.18
C HIS A 138 -2.01 -2.43 -5.79
N ILE A 139 -2.52 -2.91 -4.65
CA ILE A 139 -2.33 -4.29 -4.18
C ILE A 139 -2.87 -5.29 -5.20
N HIS A 140 -4.06 -5.05 -5.75
CA HIS A 140 -4.66 -5.92 -6.76
C HIS A 140 -3.80 -6.02 -8.01
N LEU A 141 -3.31 -4.90 -8.54
CA LEU A 141 -2.46 -4.88 -9.73
C LEU A 141 -1.16 -5.64 -9.51
N GLU A 142 -0.51 -5.48 -8.35
CA GLU A 142 0.71 -6.21 -8.03
C GLU A 142 0.46 -7.70 -7.84
N ASN A 143 -0.49 -8.08 -7.02
CA ASN A 143 -0.74 -9.49 -6.69
C ASN A 143 -1.23 -10.31 -7.88
N ASN A 144 -2.07 -9.74 -8.74
CA ASN A 144 -2.80 -10.50 -9.75
C ASN A 144 -2.28 -10.31 -11.18
N LEU A 145 -1.55 -9.24 -11.47
CA LEU A 145 -1.01 -8.97 -12.79
C LEU A 145 0.50 -8.94 -12.81
N LEU A 146 1.12 -8.17 -11.94
CA LEU A 146 2.55 -7.89 -11.99
C LEU A 146 3.38 -9.07 -11.49
N PHE A 147 3.14 -9.54 -10.27
CA PHE A 147 3.92 -10.60 -9.65
C PHE A 147 3.83 -11.94 -10.40
N PRO A 148 2.65 -12.41 -10.86
CA PRO A 148 2.57 -13.61 -11.68
C PRO A 148 3.37 -13.50 -12.98
N ARG A 149 3.36 -12.33 -13.62
CA ARG A 149 4.12 -12.10 -14.85
C ARG A 149 5.63 -12.16 -14.62
N PHE A 150 6.11 -11.65 -13.51
CA PHE A 150 7.53 -11.68 -13.17
C PHE A 150 8.02 -13.09 -12.82
N GLU A 151 7.24 -13.85 -12.08
CA GLU A 151 7.54 -15.26 -11.81
C GLU A 151 7.61 -16.10 -13.10
N GLU A 152 6.74 -15.80 -14.06
CA GLU A 152 6.76 -16.44 -15.38
C GLU A 152 8.04 -16.13 -16.14
N ILE A 153 8.43 -14.85 -16.22
CA ILE A 153 9.66 -14.42 -16.90
C ILE A 153 10.90 -15.02 -16.24
N GLU A 154 10.96 -15.04 -14.91
CA GLU A 154 12.09 -15.66 -14.20
C GLU A 154 12.24 -17.13 -14.59
N ARG A 155 11.15 -17.90 -14.61
CA ARG A 155 11.20 -19.32 -15.01
C ARG A 155 11.70 -19.54 -16.43
N GLU A 156 11.45 -18.59 -17.33
CA GLU A 156 11.91 -18.68 -18.73
C GLU A 156 13.42 -18.44 -18.89
N ILE A 157 14.03 -17.54 -18.11
CA ILE A 157 15.37 -17.01 -18.38
C ILE A 157 16.40 -17.24 -17.28
N VAL A 158 16.00 -17.62 -16.08
CA VAL A 158 16.94 -17.92 -15.00
C VAL A 158 17.38 -19.39 -15.06
N CYS A 159 18.66 -19.58 -14.94
CA CYS A 159 19.27 -20.90 -14.98
C CYS A 159 19.27 -21.56 -13.58
#